data_51d1e1ca6eed2f4d8df848dbb600db59
#
_entry.id   51d1e1ca6eed2f4d8df848dbb600db59
#
_cell.length_a   1.000
_cell.length_b   1.000
_cell.length_c   1.000
_cell.angle_alpha   90.00
_cell.angle_beta   90.00
_cell.angle_gamma   90.00
#
_symmetry.space_group_name_H-M   'P 1'
#
loop_
_entity.id
_entity.type
_entity.pdbx_description
1 polymer ?
#
loop_
_entity_poly.entity_id
_entity_poly.type
_entity_poly.pdbx_seq_one_letter_code
_entity_poly.pdbx_strand_id
1 'polypeptide(L)'
;MTEHPDPRADVPAGSEARDAAEEHPQGDSGGDSETPKPAAKKKSALREFALLVVIAVGLYYVMLTFVARPYLIPSESMEPTLHGCPGCVGDRIMVDKLSVRFGSPQPGDVIVFKGPPNWNVGYKSIRSANPVLRAAENALSVIGFVPPDENDLVKRVIAVGGQTVKCRADTGLTVDGKALKEPYLDPVTMMADPSVYPCLGSEFGPVTVPPGRLWVMGDNRTHSADSRAHCMSTPADALKNVLCTGDPMAGTVPVANVIGKARFIVWPPGRWRVVRSVNPQQGQ
;
A
#
# COMPACT_ATOMS: atom_id res chain seq x y z
N MET A 1 29.11 17.09 -53.03
CA MET A 1 28.69 18.13 -53.97
C MET A 1 27.83 19.06 -53.16
N THR A 2 28.37 20.05 -52.83
CA THR A 2 28.80 21.44 -53.02
C THR A 2 28.25 22.22 -51.82
N GLU A 3 29.06 22.65 -50.97
CA GLU A 3 30.02 23.74 -50.91
C GLU A 3 29.42 25.06 -50.39
N HIS A 4 30.01 25.54 -49.36
CA HIS A 4 30.07 26.88 -48.70
C HIS A 4 30.10 28.07 -49.70
N PRO A 5 29.87 29.36 -49.34
CA PRO A 5 30.77 30.06 -48.39
C PRO A 5 30.12 31.22 -47.52
N ASP A 6 30.89 31.57 -46.50
CA ASP A 6 30.95 32.83 -45.78
C ASP A 6 31.64 33.90 -46.68
N PRO A 7 31.37 35.23 -46.56
CA PRO A 7 32.41 36.10 -46.08
C PRO A 7 31.99 37.37 -45.26
N ARG A 8 32.84 37.67 -44.37
CA ARG A 8 33.34 38.87 -43.66
C ARG A 8 33.25 40.22 -44.37
N ALA A 9 33.49 41.21 -43.47
CA ALA A 9 34.05 42.58 -43.60
C ALA A 9 32.98 43.69 -43.45
N ASP A 10 33.17 44.82 -42.82
CA ASP A 10 34.38 45.57 -42.45
C ASP A 10 34.03 46.65 -41.42
N VAL A 11 35.05 47.06 -40.67
CA VAL A 11 35.13 48.27 -39.79
C VAL A 11 35.45 49.47 -40.67
N PRO A 12 35.16 50.75 -40.33
CA PRO A 12 36.27 51.56 -39.82
C PRO A 12 35.96 52.57 -38.69
N ALA A 13 37.07 52.95 -38.15
CA ALA A 13 37.42 53.85 -37.09
C ALA A 13 37.41 55.34 -37.46
N GLY A 14 37.60 56.18 -36.45
CA GLY A 14 38.05 57.56 -36.57
C GLY A 14 37.40 58.44 -35.50
N SER A 15 38.04 58.81 -34.52
CA SER A 15 39.16 59.66 -34.16
C SER A 15 38.75 61.01 -33.60
N GLU A 16 39.40 61.34 -32.49
CA GLU A 16 40.01 62.59 -32.02
C GLU A 16 39.10 63.64 -31.38
N ALA A 17 39.36 64.11 -30.27
CA ALA A 17 40.41 64.52 -29.35
C ALA A 17 40.15 65.96 -28.87
N ARG A 18 40.64 66.22 -27.64
CA ARG A 18 41.04 67.55 -27.05
C ARG A 18 39.94 68.49 -26.52
N ASP A 19 40.11 69.20 -25.47
CA ASP A 19 41.14 69.44 -24.45
C ASP A 19 40.53 70.30 -23.34
N ALA A 20 41.19 70.23 -22.20
CA ALA A 20 41.53 71.30 -21.27
C ALA A 20 40.58 71.85 -20.21
N ALA A 21 41.04 71.65 -19.03
CA ALA A 21 41.48 72.57 -17.98
C ALA A 21 40.43 73.05 -16.93
N GLU A 22 40.86 72.79 -15.72
CA GLU A 22 40.96 73.60 -14.49
C GLU A 22 39.72 74.28 -13.90
N GLU A 23 39.39 73.84 -12.66
CA GLU A 23 39.66 74.65 -11.45
C GLU A 23 39.07 73.99 -10.22
N HIS A 24 39.89 73.78 -9.18
CA HIS A 24 39.48 73.61 -7.80
C HIS A 24 39.01 74.94 -7.18
N PRO A 25 38.07 74.97 -6.18
CA PRO A 25 38.49 74.80 -4.80
C PRO A 25 37.46 74.19 -3.84
N GLN A 26 38.02 73.48 -2.89
CA GLN A 26 37.79 73.35 -1.43
C GLN A 26 36.39 73.38 -0.84
N GLY A 27 36.09 72.30 -0.11
CA GLY A 27 35.59 72.32 1.26
C GLY A 27 34.09 72.12 1.44
N ASP A 28 33.71 70.97 1.88
CA ASP A 28 32.96 70.89 3.13
C ASP A 28 32.97 69.44 3.70
N SER A 29 33.33 69.34 4.95
CA SER A 29 33.31 68.18 5.79
C SER A 29 31.87 67.86 6.24
N GLY A 30 31.23 66.93 5.51
CA GLY A 30 29.96 66.32 5.96
C GLY A 30 30.21 64.89 6.36
N GLY A 31 30.33 64.65 7.67
CA GLY A 31 30.43 63.31 8.22
C GLY A 31 29.15 62.48 7.97
N ASP A 32 29.24 61.59 7.00
CA ASP A 32 28.27 60.52 6.84
C ASP A 32 28.47 59.50 7.96
N SER A 33 27.66 59.65 9.00
CA SER A 33 27.49 58.62 10.00
C SER A 33 26.77 57.44 9.32
N GLU A 34 27.57 56.47 8.79
CA GLU A 34 27.06 55.17 8.43
C GLU A 34 26.47 54.51 9.71
N THR A 35 25.15 54.56 9.79
CA THR A 35 24.40 53.72 10.72
C THR A 35 24.69 52.25 10.38
N PRO A 36 25.23 51.44 11.31
CA PRO A 36 25.49 50.05 11.05
C PRO A 36 24.17 49.34 10.74
N LYS A 37 24.04 48.82 9.51
CA LYS A 37 22.95 47.88 9.16
C LYS A 37 22.91 46.77 10.20
N PRO A 38 21.76 46.54 10.83
CA PRO A 38 21.66 45.46 11.81
C PRO A 38 22.00 44.15 11.13
N ALA A 39 23.02 43.47 11.65
CA ALA A 39 23.42 42.16 11.22
C ALA A 39 22.21 41.21 11.31
N ALA A 40 21.70 40.81 10.16
CA ALA A 40 20.57 39.90 10.05
C ALA A 40 20.92 38.62 10.82
N LYS A 41 20.13 38.35 11.86
CA LYS A 41 20.33 37.30 12.85
C LYS A 41 20.32 35.94 12.18
N LYS A 42 21.51 35.31 11.96
CA LYS A 42 21.66 33.92 11.51
C LYS A 42 20.91 32.89 12.38
N LYS A 43 20.43 33.30 13.55
CA LYS A 43 19.59 32.47 14.44
C LYS A 43 18.15 32.28 13.94
N SER A 44 17.68 33.09 13.00
CA SER A 44 16.33 32.96 12.42
C SER A 44 16.25 31.77 11.44
N ALA A 45 17.19 31.62 10.55
CA ALA A 45 17.14 30.55 9.53
C ALA A 45 17.17 29.14 10.11
N LEU A 46 17.97 28.89 11.16
CA LEU A 46 17.99 27.59 11.82
C LEU A 46 16.67 27.28 12.55
N ARG A 47 16.07 28.30 13.18
CA ARG A 47 14.79 28.17 13.86
C ARG A 47 13.64 27.91 12.86
N GLU A 48 13.64 28.64 11.74
CA GLU A 48 12.67 28.44 10.66
C GLU A 48 12.81 27.05 10.02
N PHE A 49 14.06 26.63 9.76
CA PHE A 49 14.33 25.28 9.26
C PHE A 49 13.86 24.20 10.24
N ALA A 50 14.17 24.35 11.54
CA ALA A 50 13.72 23.41 12.57
C ALA A 50 12.19 23.35 12.65
N LEU A 51 11.50 24.49 12.54
CA LEU A 51 10.04 24.53 12.51
C LEU A 51 9.48 23.81 11.29
N LEU A 52 10.05 24.03 10.10
CA LEU A 52 9.64 23.31 8.87
C LEU A 52 9.83 21.81 9.00
N VAL A 53 10.95 21.35 9.59
CA VAL A 53 11.19 19.93 9.85
C VAL A 53 10.14 19.37 10.80
N VAL A 54 9.82 20.07 11.89
CA VAL A 54 8.79 19.62 12.84
C VAL A 54 7.42 19.52 12.17
N ILE A 55 7.05 20.51 11.36
CA ILE A 55 5.79 20.49 10.60
C ILE A 55 5.79 19.32 9.60
N ALA A 56 6.87 19.12 8.86
CA ALA A 56 6.99 18.05 7.87
C ALA A 56 6.87 16.66 8.52
N VAL A 57 7.56 16.45 9.65
CA VAL A 57 7.48 15.20 10.44
C VAL A 57 6.06 15.00 10.99
N GLY A 58 5.44 16.07 11.50
CA GLY A 58 4.05 16.02 11.98
C GLY A 58 3.07 15.63 10.89
N LEU A 59 3.17 16.26 9.71
CA LEU A 59 2.33 15.94 8.54
C LEU A 59 2.57 14.50 8.04
N TYR A 60 3.83 14.06 7.99
CA TYR A 60 4.20 12.70 7.63
C TYR A 60 3.57 11.68 8.60
N TYR A 61 3.67 11.94 9.90
CA TYR A 61 3.04 11.10 10.93
C TYR A 61 1.52 11.03 10.78
N VAL A 62 0.86 12.17 10.56
CA VAL A 62 -0.59 12.22 10.30
C VAL A 62 -0.95 11.42 9.07
N MET A 63 -0.17 11.55 7.99
CA MET A 63 -0.39 10.81 6.75
C MET A 63 -0.30 9.30 6.98
N LEU A 64 0.75 8.80 7.65
CA LEU A 64 0.93 7.37 7.93
C LEU A 64 -0.13 6.82 8.88
N THR A 65 -0.61 7.64 9.83
CA THR A 65 -1.58 7.20 10.83
C THR A 65 -2.99 7.14 10.28
N PHE A 66 -3.40 8.14 9.50
CA PHE A 66 -4.80 8.33 9.14
C PHE A 66 -5.11 8.13 7.65
N VAL A 67 -4.14 8.37 6.77
CA VAL A 67 -4.39 8.38 5.31
C VAL A 67 -3.92 7.11 4.65
N ALA A 68 -2.63 6.81 4.69
CA ALA A 68 -2.06 5.66 4.00
C ALA A 68 -0.78 5.16 4.69
N ARG A 69 -0.58 3.85 4.69
CA ARG A 69 0.60 3.20 5.28
C ARG A 69 1.18 2.15 4.34
N PRO A 70 2.52 2.08 4.22
CA PRO A 70 3.15 1.00 3.49
C PRO A 70 3.13 -0.31 4.28
N TYR A 71 2.88 -1.43 3.57
CA TYR A 71 2.94 -2.79 4.10
C TYR A 71 3.82 -3.67 3.22
N LEU A 72 4.61 -4.55 3.84
CA LEU A 72 5.37 -5.59 3.15
C LEU A 72 4.49 -6.83 2.99
N ILE A 73 4.56 -7.47 1.82
CA ILE A 73 3.90 -8.75 1.55
C ILE A 73 4.90 -9.88 1.79
N PRO A 74 4.75 -10.68 2.87
CA PRO A 74 5.72 -11.69 3.24
C PRO A 74 5.42 -13.08 2.66
N SER A 75 4.23 -13.28 2.07
CA SER A 75 3.75 -14.60 1.65
C SER A 75 3.18 -14.61 0.24
N GLU A 76 3.14 -15.79 -0.36
CA GLU A 76 2.63 -16.03 -1.71
C GLU A 76 1.11 -16.08 -1.82
N SER A 77 0.38 -15.94 -0.71
CA SER A 77 -1.07 -16.17 -0.65
C SER A 77 -1.91 -15.27 -1.57
N MET A 78 -1.33 -14.19 -2.10
CA MET A 78 -1.98 -13.24 -3.01
C MET A 78 -1.38 -13.24 -4.42
N GLU A 79 -0.54 -14.22 -4.76
CA GLU A 79 -0.06 -14.40 -6.15
C GLU A 79 -1.23 -14.69 -7.10
N PRO A 80 -1.18 -14.20 -8.33
CA PRO A 80 -0.15 -13.36 -8.94
C PRO A 80 -0.35 -11.85 -8.68
N THR A 81 -1.40 -11.46 -7.95
CA THR A 81 -1.73 -10.06 -7.72
C THR A 81 -0.66 -9.34 -6.91
N LEU A 82 -0.22 -9.95 -5.80
CA LEU A 82 0.85 -9.44 -4.95
C LEU A 82 1.90 -10.52 -4.78
N HIS A 83 3.18 -10.15 -4.94
CA HIS A 83 4.31 -11.06 -4.79
C HIS A 83 4.89 -11.02 -3.39
N GLY A 84 5.09 -12.20 -2.81
CA GLY A 84 5.79 -12.37 -1.55
C GLY A 84 6.14 -13.83 -1.32
N CYS A 85 7.32 -14.08 -0.75
CA CYS A 85 7.74 -15.42 -0.35
C CYS A 85 8.81 -15.33 0.75
N PRO A 86 9.04 -16.38 1.53
CA PRO A 86 10.15 -16.41 2.49
C PRO A 86 11.48 -16.20 1.78
N GLY A 87 12.23 -15.15 2.15
CA GLY A 87 13.56 -14.86 1.63
C GLY A 87 13.61 -14.14 0.27
N CYS A 88 12.49 -13.87 -0.40
CA CYS A 88 12.47 -13.06 -1.61
C CYS A 88 12.21 -11.58 -1.32
N VAL A 89 12.39 -10.74 -2.36
CA VAL A 89 12.02 -9.34 -2.31
C VAL A 89 10.51 -9.23 -2.53
N GLY A 90 9.74 -9.25 -1.45
CA GLY A 90 8.28 -9.08 -1.50
C GLY A 90 7.84 -7.68 -1.90
N ASP A 91 6.62 -7.60 -2.43
CA ASP A 91 5.99 -6.33 -2.76
C ASP A 91 5.79 -5.48 -1.50
N ARG A 92 6.03 -4.18 -1.61
CA ARG A 92 5.52 -3.20 -0.64
C ARG A 92 4.32 -2.50 -1.25
N ILE A 93 3.21 -2.56 -0.56
CA ILE A 93 1.95 -1.98 -1.00
C ILE A 93 1.62 -0.74 -0.19
N MET A 94 0.99 0.24 -0.83
CA MET A 94 0.38 1.38 -0.14
C MET A 94 -1.08 1.06 0.17
N VAL A 95 -1.43 1.14 1.45
CA VAL A 95 -2.76 0.82 1.99
C VAL A 95 -3.49 2.11 2.34
N ASP A 96 -4.59 2.35 1.66
CA ASP A 96 -5.50 3.48 1.85
C ASP A 96 -6.46 3.19 3.02
N LYS A 97 -6.34 3.95 4.09
CA LYS A 97 -7.17 3.85 5.29
C LYS A 97 -8.46 4.65 5.18
N LEU A 98 -8.47 5.70 4.36
CA LEU A 98 -9.64 6.59 4.23
C LEU A 98 -10.81 5.87 3.60
N SER A 99 -10.55 5.00 2.61
CA SER A 99 -11.59 4.27 1.91
C SER A 99 -12.42 3.35 2.79
N VAL A 100 -11.88 2.85 3.91
CA VAL A 100 -12.61 2.02 4.89
C VAL A 100 -13.18 2.85 6.03
N ARG A 101 -12.65 4.05 6.26
CA ARG A 101 -13.18 4.98 7.26
C ARG A 101 -14.47 5.66 6.80
N PHE A 102 -14.57 5.95 5.51
CA PHE A 102 -15.72 6.65 4.90
C PHE A 102 -16.60 5.76 4.01
N GLY A 103 -16.26 4.48 3.90
CA GLY A 103 -17.00 3.50 3.13
C GLY A 103 -16.82 2.10 3.68
N SER A 104 -17.51 1.14 3.07
CA SER A 104 -17.40 -0.28 3.41
C SER A 104 -16.58 -1.02 2.35
N PRO A 105 -15.83 -2.08 2.73
CA PRO A 105 -15.22 -2.98 1.76
C PRO A 105 -16.28 -3.60 0.84
N GLN A 106 -15.94 -3.70 -0.45
CA GLN A 106 -16.81 -4.26 -1.47
C GLN A 106 -16.19 -5.54 -2.06
N PRO A 107 -17.01 -6.43 -2.66
CA PRO A 107 -16.47 -7.58 -3.38
C PRO A 107 -15.46 -7.15 -4.44
N GLY A 108 -14.31 -7.85 -4.46
CA GLY A 108 -13.18 -7.52 -5.32
C GLY A 108 -12.10 -6.64 -4.69
N ASP A 109 -12.37 -5.96 -3.60
CA ASP A 109 -11.35 -5.17 -2.90
C ASP A 109 -10.26 -6.09 -2.30
N VAL A 110 -9.00 -5.70 -2.49
CA VAL A 110 -7.88 -6.30 -1.76
C VAL A 110 -7.68 -5.50 -0.48
N ILE A 111 -7.92 -6.14 0.65
CA ILE A 111 -7.91 -5.49 1.96
C ILE A 111 -6.76 -5.99 2.84
N VAL A 112 -6.25 -5.09 3.68
CA VAL A 112 -5.40 -5.42 4.83
C VAL A 112 -6.25 -5.37 6.08
N PHE A 113 -6.18 -6.40 6.90
CA PHE A 113 -7.00 -6.52 8.10
C PHE A 113 -6.29 -7.27 9.22
N LYS A 114 -6.67 -6.99 10.46
CA LYS A 114 -6.21 -7.76 11.62
C LYS A 114 -6.90 -9.11 11.64
N GLY A 115 -6.12 -10.18 11.67
CA GLY A 115 -6.65 -11.53 11.76
C GLY A 115 -7.56 -11.67 13.00
N PRO A 116 -8.74 -12.27 12.87
CA PRO A 116 -9.55 -12.65 14.03
C PRO A 116 -8.74 -13.52 15.01
N PRO A 117 -9.09 -13.56 16.31
CA PRO A 117 -8.32 -14.33 17.30
C PRO A 117 -8.08 -15.79 16.94
N ASN A 118 -9.06 -16.46 16.33
CA ASN A 118 -8.96 -17.84 15.87
C ASN A 118 -8.09 -18.05 14.61
N TRP A 119 -7.68 -16.94 13.92
CA TRP A 119 -6.77 -16.97 12.78
C TRP A 119 -5.30 -16.76 13.19
N ASN A 120 -5.06 -16.39 14.45
CA ASN A 120 -3.73 -16.03 14.97
C ASN A 120 -2.95 -17.22 15.54
N VAL A 121 -3.38 -18.45 15.25
CA VAL A 121 -2.72 -19.66 15.77
C VAL A 121 -1.30 -19.74 15.20
N GLY A 122 -0.29 -19.66 16.09
CA GLY A 122 1.12 -19.76 15.72
C GLY A 122 1.80 -18.48 15.30
N TYR A 123 1.14 -17.31 15.37
CA TYR A 123 1.83 -16.03 15.15
C TYR A 123 2.97 -15.85 16.15
N LYS A 124 4.17 -15.62 15.62
CA LYS A 124 5.35 -15.24 16.42
C LYS A 124 5.72 -13.82 16.09
N SER A 125 5.88 -13.00 17.13
CA SER A 125 6.39 -11.63 16.97
C SER A 125 7.72 -11.62 16.22
N ILE A 126 7.84 -10.74 15.24
CA ILE A 126 9.09 -10.50 14.49
C ILE A 126 10.04 -9.57 15.23
N ARG A 127 9.64 -9.08 16.42
CA ARG A 127 10.42 -8.17 17.24
C ARG A 127 11.53 -8.86 18.00
N SER A 128 12.62 -8.13 18.21
CA SER A 128 13.71 -8.58 19.06
C SER A 128 13.24 -8.93 20.47
N ALA A 129 13.82 -9.98 21.05
CA ALA A 129 13.62 -10.32 22.45
C ALA A 129 14.21 -9.26 23.41
N ASN A 130 15.18 -8.48 22.93
CA ASN A 130 15.78 -7.40 23.71
C ASN A 130 14.80 -6.20 23.83
N PRO A 131 14.45 -5.74 25.05
CA PRO A 131 13.43 -4.70 25.24
C PRO A 131 13.82 -3.35 24.63
N VAL A 132 15.12 -3.00 24.60
CA VAL A 132 15.61 -1.75 24.02
C VAL A 132 15.51 -1.78 22.50
N LEU A 133 15.94 -2.88 21.87
CA LEU A 133 15.80 -3.06 20.41
C LEU A 133 14.34 -3.10 20.02
N ARG A 134 13.50 -3.79 20.77
CA ARG A 134 12.04 -3.82 20.54
C ARG A 134 11.42 -2.42 20.60
N ALA A 135 11.81 -1.60 21.56
CA ALA A 135 11.34 -0.21 21.64
C ALA A 135 11.77 0.62 20.44
N ALA A 136 13.01 0.47 19.99
CA ALA A 136 13.51 1.12 18.79
C ALA A 136 12.79 0.63 17.52
N GLU A 137 12.61 -0.68 17.36
CA GLU A 137 11.85 -1.28 16.25
C GLU A 137 10.40 -0.79 16.24
N ASN A 138 9.74 -0.68 17.40
CA ASN A 138 8.40 -0.14 17.50
C ASN A 138 8.34 1.34 17.09
N ALA A 139 9.30 2.15 17.51
CA ALA A 139 9.39 3.55 17.10
C ALA A 139 9.62 3.67 15.58
N LEU A 140 10.52 2.86 15.01
CA LEU A 140 10.78 2.80 13.57
C LEU A 140 9.57 2.27 12.78
N SER A 141 8.77 1.39 13.39
CA SER A 141 7.53 0.90 12.77
C SER A 141 6.46 1.99 12.65
N VAL A 142 6.38 2.89 13.64
CA VAL A 142 5.45 4.03 13.59
C VAL A 142 5.74 4.92 12.39
N ILE A 143 7.01 5.12 12.04
CA ILE A 143 7.44 5.92 10.88
C ILE A 143 7.59 5.09 9.60
N GLY A 144 7.24 3.80 9.61
CA GLY A 144 7.17 2.94 8.42
C GLY A 144 8.51 2.35 7.95
N PHE A 145 9.61 2.50 8.71
CA PHE A 145 10.90 1.88 8.37
C PHE A 145 10.94 0.39 8.67
N VAL A 146 10.18 -0.06 9.67
CA VAL A 146 10.09 -1.47 10.07
C VAL A 146 8.63 -1.91 9.93
N PRO A 147 8.34 -3.13 9.45
CA PRO A 147 6.97 -3.64 9.40
C PRO A 147 6.30 -3.62 10.78
N PRO A 148 4.98 -3.41 10.87
CA PRO A 148 4.27 -3.55 12.13
C PRO A 148 4.38 -4.97 12.68
N ASP A 149 4.48 -5.09 14.00
CA ASP A 149 4.46 -6.38 14.70
C ASP A 149 3.01 -6.76 15.01
N GLU A 150 2.23 -6.94 13.95
CA GLU A 150 0.82 -7.29 14.04
C GLU A 150 0.56 -8.44 13.06
N ASN A 151 -0.40 -9.31 13.38
CA ASN A 151 -0.85 -10.34 12.44
C ASN A 151 -1.81 -9.73 11.42
N ASP A 152 -1.26 -8.82 10.60
CA ASP A 152 -1.99 -8.19 9.52
C ASP A 152 -1.98 -9.10 8.29
N LEU A 153 -3.16 -9.46 7.85
CA LEU A 153 -3.38 -10.35 6.71
C LEU A 153 -3.86 -9.54 5.50
N VAL A 154 -3.49 -10.00 4.31
CA VAL A 154 -3.95 -9.42 3.05
C VAL A 154 -4.74 -10.48 2.29
N LYS A 155 -6.00 -10.18 1.95
CA LYS A 155 -6.89 -11.06 1.17
C LYS A 155 -7.83 -10.23 0.30
N ARG A 156 -8.47 -10.89 -0.66
CA ARG A 156 -9.53 -10.31 -1.48
C ARG A 156 -10.89 -10.58 -0.87
N VAL A 157 -11.74 -9.56 -0.85
CA VAL A 157 -13.15 -9.70 -0.45
C VAL A 157 -13.90 -10.43 -1.56
N ILE A 158 -14.52 -11.54 -1.22
CA ILE A 158 -15.34 -12.36 -2.13
C ILE A 158 -16.81 -12.09 -1.92
N ALA A 159 -17.22 -12.00 -0.64
CA ALA A 159 -18.61 -11.70 -0.29
C ALA A 159 -18.69 -10.86 0.97
N VAL A 160 -19.78 -10.14 1.10
CA VAL A 160 -20.10 -9.24 2.21
C VAL A 160 -21.32 -9.74 3.00
N GLY A 161 -21.59 -9.14 4.14
CA GLY A 161 -22.70 -9.53 5.01
C GLY A 161 -24.04 -9.66 4.27
N GLY A 162 -24.75 -10.73 4.54
CA GLY A 162 -26.02 -11.10 3.89
C GLY A 162 -25.89 -12.03 2.68
N GLN A 163 -24.71 -12.09 2.06
CA GLN A 163 -24.47 -12.95 0.90
C GLN A 163 -24.14 -14.38 1.31
N THR A 164 -24.50 -15.34 0.47
CA THR A 164 -24.21 -16.77 0.69
C THR A 164 -23.16 -17.26 -0.29
N VAL A 165 -22.05 -17.78 0.26
CA VAL A 165 -20.90 -18.31 -0.51
C VAL A 165 -20.92 -19.83 -0.44
N LYS A 166 -20.71 -20.48 -1.57
CA LYS A 166 -20.46 -21.94 -1.64
C LYS A 166 -19.54 -22.28 -2.80
N CYS A 167 -18.87 -23.41 -2.70
CA CYS A 167 -18.16 -24.01 -3.83
C CYS A 167 -18.49 -25.49 -3.94
N ARG A 168 -18.78 -25.94 -5.16
CA ARG A 168 -19.05 -27.33 -5.53
C ARG A 168 -18.29 -27.69 -6.79
N ALA A 169 -17.99 -28.98 -6.95
CA ALA A 169 -17.24 -29.47 -8.10
C ALA A 169 -17.98 -29.24 -9.44
N ASP A 170 -19.29 -29.19 -9.42
CA ASP A 170 -20.14 -28.99 -10.60
C ASP A 170 -20.37 -27.54 -10.97
N THR A 171 -20.45 -26.64 -9.97
CA THR A 171 -20.82 -25.24 -10.18
C THR A 171 -19.70 -24.25 -9.94
N GLY A 172 -18.58 -24.69 -9.33
CA GLY A 172 -17.50 -23.81 -8.91
C GLY A 172 -17.88 -22.91 -7.74
N LEU A 173 -17.11 -21.85 -7.59
CA LEU A 173 -17.35 -20.84 -6.56
C LEU A 173 -18.51 -19.93 -6.96
N THR A 174 -19.51 -19.87 -6.08
CA THR A 174 -20.71 -19.08 -6.28
C THR A 174 -20.98 -18.16 -5.09
N VAL A 175 -21.57 -16.99 -5.38
CA VAL A 175 -22.17 -16.09 -4.38
C VAL A 175 -23.61 -15.85 -4.75
N ASP A 176 -24.53 -16.10 -3.79
CA ASP A 176 -25.99 -16.01 -3.99
C ASP A 176 -26.48 -16.88 -5.18
N GLY A 177 -25.81 -18.03 -5.37
CA GLY A 177 -26.12 -18.99 -6.44
C GLY A 177 -25.55 -18.63 -7.81
N LYS A 178 -24.86 -17.53 -7.97
CA LYS A 178 -24.26 -17.08 -9.23
C LYS A 178 -22.76 -17.35 -9.26
N ALA A 179 -22.25 -17.93 -10.36
CA ALA A 179 -20.84 -18.23 -10.52
C ALA A 179 -19.99 -16.96 -10.62
N LEU A 180 -18.83 -16.96 -9.99
CA LEU A 180 -17.93 -15.79 -10.00
C LEU A 180 -17.05 -15.79 -11.25
N LYS A 181 -16.71 -14.56 -11.71
CA LYS A 181 -15.66 -14.32 -12.70
C LYS A 181 -14.41 -13.79 -12.02
N GLU A 182 -13.33 -14.57 -12.08
CA GLU A 182 -12.13 -14.32 -11.29
C GLU A 182 -10.88 -14.15 -12.17
N PRO A 183 -10.80 -13.07 -12.99
CA PRO A 183 -9.71 -12.88 -13.94
C PRO A 183 -8.36 -12.54 -13.28
N TYR A 184 -8.34 -12.41 -11.98
CA TYR A 184 -7.14 -12.15 -11.18
C TYR A 184 -6.42 -13.43 -10.74
N LEU A 185 -7.05 -14.60 -10.93
CA LEU A 185 -6.42 -15.89 -10.65
C LEU A 185 -5.40 -16.23 -11.74
N ASP A 186 -4.35 -16.99 -11.35
CA ASP A 186 -3.38 -17.50 -12.31
C ASP A 186 -3.99 -18.65 -13.13
N PRO A 187 -4.08 -18.50 -14.48
CA PRO A 187 -4.61 -19.56 -15.34
C PRO A 187 -3.82 -20.87 -15.27
N VAL A 188 -2.51 -20.81 -15.04
CA VAL A 188 -1.66 -21.99 -14.93
C VAL A 188 -2.00 -22.78 -13.67
N THR A 189 -2.16 -22.10 -12.55
CA THR A 189 -2.58 -22.75 -11.29
C THR A 189 -3.99 -23.33 -11.41
N MET A 190 -4.89 -22.69 -12.14
CA MET A 190 -6.24 -23.18 -12.39
C MET A 190 -6.27 -24.46 -13.24
N MET A 191 -5.28 -24.65 -14.12
CA MET A 191 -5.18 -25.80 -15.03
C MET A 191 -4.31 -26.94 -14.49
N ALA A 192 -3.48 -26.67 -13.48
CA ALA A 192 -2.44 -27.60 -13.03
C ALA A 192 -2.99 -28.86 -12.34
N ASP A 193 -4.16 -28.78 -11.70
CA ASP A 193 -4.80 -29.93 -11.07
C ASP A 193 -6.33 -29.91 -11.26
N PRO A 194 -6.83 -30.64 -12.26
CA PRO A 194 -8.27 -30.76 -12.52
C PRO A 194 -9.08 -31.31 -11.33
N SER A 195 -8.44 -32.03 -10.40
CA SER A 195 -9.15 -32.59 -9.25
C SER A 195 -9.52 -31.56 -8.19
N VAL A 196 -8.81 -30.43 -8.17
CA VAL A 196 -9.11 -29.29 -7.26
C VAL A 196 -9.89 -28.17 -7.94
N TYR A 197 -9.99 -28.21 -9.25
CA TYR A 197 -10.85 -27.31 -10.02
C TYR A 197 -12.31 -27.85 -9.98
N PRO A 198 -13.33 -26.96 -9.88
CA PRO A 198 -13.26 -25.51 -9.92
C PRO A 198 -13.15 -24.83 -8.55
N CYS A 199 -13.11 -25.58 -7.43
CA CYS A 199 -13.01 -24.96 -6.11
C CYS A 199 -11.58 -24.55 -5.74
N LEU A 200 -10.57 -25.05 -6.47
CA LEU A 200 -9.16 -24.86 -6.13
C LEU A 200 -8.87 -25.22 -4.66
N GLY A 201 -9.41 -26.39 -4.26
CA GLY A 201 -9.41 -26.92 -2.92
C GLY A 201 -10.67 -27.75 -2.66
N SER A 202 -10.95 -28.02 -1.39
CA SER A 202 -12.14 -28.78 -1.00
C SER A 202 -13.43 -28.01 -1.28
N GLU A 203 -14.51 -28.74 -1.48
CA GLU A 203 -15.87 -28.15 -1.51
C GLU A 203 -16.20 -27.53 -0.15
N PHE A 204 -16.97 -26.45 -0.16
CA PHE A 204 -17.34 -25.76 1.08
C PHE A 204 -18.70 -25.07 1.02
N GLY A 205 -19.25 -24.79 2.21
CA GLY A 205 -20.49 -24.07 2.40
C GLY A 205 -21.74 -24.94 2.11
N PRO A 206 -22.92 -24.29 1.99
CA PRO A 206 -23.13 -22.84 1.93
C PRO A 206 -22.81 -22.13 3.24
N VAL A 207 -22.19 -20.95 3.13
CA VAL A 207 -21.92 -20.04 4.26
C VAL A 207 -22.63 -18.72 4.01
N THR A 208 -23.61 -18.40 4.83
CA THR A 208 -24.21 -17.06 4.83
C THR A 208 -23.33 -16.14 5.68
N VAL A 209 -22.73 -15.14 5.04
CA VAL A 209 -21.86 -14.18 5.71
C VAL A 209 -22.67 -13.33 6.69
N PRO A 210 -22.36 -13.33 7.99
CA PRO A 210 -23.10 -12.52 8.97
C PRO A 210 -23.00 -11.02 8.68
N PRO A 211 -24.01 -10.21 9.05
CA PRO A 211 -23.96 -8.76 8.93
C PRO A 211 -22.71 -8.18 9.57
N GLY A 212 -22.10 -7.19 8.91
CA GLY A 212 -20.86 -6.55 9.38
C GLY A 212 -19.60 -7.42 9.28
N ARG A 213 -19.66 -8.52 8.52
CA ARG A 213 -18.53 -9.42 8.29
C ARG A 213 -18.27 -9.62 6.80
N LEU A 214 -17.11 -10.19 6.50
CA LEU A 214 -16.61 -10.44 5.14
C LEU A 214 -16.16 -11.88 5.00
N TRP A 215 -16.42 -12.46 3.84
CA TRP A 215 -15.75 -13.67 3.38
C TRP A 215 -14.59 -13.28 2.47
N VAL A 216 -13.38 -13.68 2.85
CA VAL A 216 -12.16 -13.28 2.15
C VAL A 216 -11.38 -14.49 1.67
N MET A 217 -10.74 -14.38 0.50
CA MET A 217 -9.91 -15.45 -0.05
C MET A 217 -8.61 -14.86 -0.60
N GLY A 218 -7.54 -15.69 -0.60
CA GLY A 218 -6.32 -15.34 -1.30
C GLY A 218 -6.47 -15.52 -2.81
N ASP A 219 -5.73 -14.75 -3.60
CA ASP A 219 -5.69 -14.94 -5.05
C ASP A 219 -4.90 -16.21 -5.41
N ASN A 220 -3.91 -16.59 -4.60
CA ASN A 220 -3.31 -17.93 -4.67
C ASN A 220 -4.17 -18.94 -3.88
N ARG A 221 -5.18 -19.48 -4.51
CA ARG A 221 -6.21 -20.32 -3.91
C ARG A 221 -5.70 -21.56 -3.21
N THR A 222 -4.64 -22.17 -3.73
CA THR A 222 -4.03 -23.40 -3.21
C THR A 222 -3.05 -23.16 -2.07
N HIS A 223 -2.51 -21.91 -1.95
CA HIS A 223 -1.52 -21.53 -0.94
C HIS A 223 -2.01 -20.38 -0.06
N SER A 224 -3.28 -20.41 0.32
CA SER A 224 -3.89 -19.36 1.14
C SER A 224 -4.63 -19.93 2.34
N ALA A 225 -4.14 -19.60 3.53
CA ALA A 225 -4.92 -19.73 4.77
C ALA A 225 -5.89 -18.54 4.85
N ASP A 226 -7.11 -18.73 4.38
CA ASP A 226 -8.16 -17.72 4.29
C ASP A 226 -9.46 -18.20 4.96
N SER A 227 -10.59 -17.60 4.64
CA SER A 227 -11.90 -17.93 5.21
C SER A 227 -12.19 -19.44 5.19
N ARG A 228 -11.74 -20.15 4.15
CA ARG A 228 -11.93 -21.60 3.99
C ARG A 228 -11.13 -22.41 5.01
N ALA A 229 -9.93 -21.96 5.35
CA ALA A 229 -9.05 -22.67 6.29
C ALA A 229 -9.43 -22.44 7.76
N HIS A 230 -10.21 -21.39 8.03
CA HIS A 230 -10.55 -20.97 9.39
C HIS A 230 -12.02 -21.19 9.74
N CYS A 231 -12.85 -21.63 8.81
CA CYS A 231 -14.22 -21.98 9.08
C CYS A 231 -14.35 -23.31 9.85
N MET A 232 -15.49 -23.52 10.42
CA MET A 232 -15.84 -24.77 11.09
C MET A 232 -16.76 -25.63 10.23
N SER A 233 -16.65 -26.94 10.33
CA SER A 233 -17.52 -27.90 9.66
C SER A 233 -18.31 -28.67 10.72
N THR A 234 -19.53 -29.09 10.38
CA THR A 234 -20.22 -30.08 11.20
C THR A 234 -19.51 -31.44 11.09
N PRO A 235 -19.52 -32.29 12.13
CA PRO A 235 -18.86 -33.60 12.07
C PRO A 235 -19.35 -34.46 10.90
N ALA A 236 -20.64 -34.40 10.58
CA ALA A 236 -21.24 -35.18 9.48
C ALA A 236 -20.76 -34.73 8.09
N ASP A 237 -20.54 -33.44 7.90
CA ASP A 237 -20.11 -32.87 6.62
C ASP A 237 -18.58 -32.95 6.46
N ALA A 238 -17.84 -32.86 7.56
CA ALA A 238 -16.40 -33.10 7.58
C ALA A 238 -16.06 -34.54 7.09
N LEU A 239 -16.87 -35.52 7.43
CA LEU A 239 -16.76 -36.92 6.92
C LEU A 239 -17.00 -37.03 5.41
N LYS A 240 -17.70 -36.05 4.82
CA LYS A 240 -17.96 -35.97 3.37
C LYS A 240 -16.98 -35.03 2.64
N ASN A 241 -15.94 -34.56 3.34
CA ASN A 241 -14.98 -33.58 2.84
C ASN A 241 -15.64 -32.22 2.40
N VAL A 242 -16.79 -31.88 2.99
CA VAL A 242 -17.41 -30.56 2.78
C VAL A 242 -17.06 -29.67 3.95
N LEU A 243 -16.35 -28.58 3.66
CA LEU A 243 -15.90 -27.62 4.68
C LEU A 243 -16.95 -26.53 4.95
N CYS A 244 -16.76 -25.82 6.05
CA CYS A 244 -17.50 -24.59 6.36
C CYS A 244 -19.02 -24.76 6.44
N THR A 245 -19.49 -25.83 7.04
CA THR A 245 -20.92 -26.07 7.27
C THR A 245 -21.36 -25.79 8.71
N GLY A 246 -20.41 -25.42 9.58
CA GLY A 246 -20.63 -25.08 10.98
C GLY A 246 -20.87 -23.57 11.19
N ASP A 247 -20.34 -23.05 12.30
CA ASP A 247 -20.51 -21.63 12.67
C ASP A 247 -19.88 -20.69 11.61
N PRO A 248 -20.69 -19.85 10.93
CA PRO A 248 -20.18 -18.90 9.94
C PRO A 248 -19.28 -17.81 10.54
N MET A 249 -19.35 -17.61 11.87
CA MET A 249 -18.49 -16.60 12.52
C MET A 249 -17.00 -17.01 12.47
N ALA A 250 -16.69 -18.30 12.48
CA ALA A 250 -15.32 -18.77 12.53
C ALA A 250 -14.51 -18.42 11.27
N GLY A 251 -15.11 -18.56 10.09
CA GLY A 251 -14.45 -18.32 8.80
C GLY A 251 -14.60 -16.89 8.27
N THR A 252 -15.27 -15.98 8.98
CA THR A 252 -15.54 -14.62 8.49
C THR A 252 -14.76 -13.56 9.27
N VAL A 253 -14.42 -12.47 8.60
CA VAL A 253 -13.65 -11.34 9.15
C VAL A 253 -14.58 -10.18 9.49
N PRO A 254 -14.56 -9.64 10.72
CA PRO A 254 -15.30 -8.42 11.03
C PRO A 254 -14.84 -7.24 10.18
N VAL A 255 -15.76 -6.43 9.65
CA VAL A 255 -15.43 -5.19 8.93
C VAL A 255 -14.60 -4.25 9.82
N ALA A 256 -14.85 -4.25 11.13
CA ALA A 256 -14.09 -3.45 12.10
C ALA A 256 -12.60 -3.82 12.18
N ASN A 257 -12.21 -5.03 11.74
CA ASN A 257 -10.81 -5.46 11.69
C ASN A 257 -10.09 -4.93 10.44
N VAL A 258 -10.80 -4.37 9.47
CA VAL A 258 -10.19 -3.89 8.22
C VAL A 258 -9.43 -2.60 8.48
N ILE A 259 -8.14 -2.62 8.14
CA ILE A 259 -7.21 -1.50 8.30
C ILE A 259 -7.31 -0.55 7.11
N GLY A 260 -7.40 -1.13 5.89
CA GLY A 260 -7.48 -0.35 4.66
C GLY A 260 -7.50 -1.21 3.40
N LYS A 261 -7.58 -0.54 2.24
CA LYS A 261 -7.53 -1.16 0.91
C LYS A 261 -6.15 -1.01 0.30
N ALA A 262 -5.58 -2.09 -0.24
CA ALA A 262 -4.37 -2.04 -1.03
C ALA A 262 -4.65 -1.30 -2.35
N ARG A 263 -3.87 -0.23 -2.64
CA ARG A 263 -4.09 0.60 -3.84
C ARG A 263 -2.96 0.52 -4.84
N PHE A 264 -1.71 0.49 -4.36
CA PHE A 264 -0.54 0.55 -5.22
C PHE A 264 0.54 -0.40 -4.70
N ILE A 265 1.26 -1.04 -5.62
CA ILE A 265 2.57 -1.63 -5.34
C ILE A 265 3.58 -0.50 -5.52
N VAL A 266 4.30 -0.15 -4.44
CA VAL A 266 5.27 0.95 -4.42
C VAL A 266 6.72 0.48 -4.40
N TRP A 267 6.96 -0.82 -4.27
CA TRP A 267 8.26 -1.45 -4.34
C TRP A 267 8.11 -2.94 -4.65
N PRO A 268 9.01 -3.55 -5.44
CA PRO A 268 10.15 -2.95 -6.15
C PRO A 268 9.73 -2.12 -7.37
N PRO A 269 10.59 -1.22 -7.90
CA PRO A 269 10.22 -0.34 -9.03
C PRO A 269 9.72 -1.08 -10.27
N GLY A 270 10.28 -2.23 -10.59
CA GLY A 270 9.85 -3.06 -11.73
C GLY A 270 8.44 -3.65 -11.60
N ARG A 271 7.83 -3.52 -10.41
CA ARG A 271 6.45 -4.00 -10.14
C ARG A 271 5.47 -2.88 -9.79
N TRP A 272 5.83 -1.63 -9.98
CA TRP A 272 4.94 -0.50 -9.71
C TRP A 272 3.65 -0.62 -10.54
N ARG A 273 2.54 -0.76 -9.85
CA ARG A 273 1.22 -0.83 -10.47
C ARG A 273 0.10 -0.55 -9.47
N VAL A 274 -1.06 -0.24 -10.02
CA VAL A 274 -2.31 -0.16 -9.25
C VAL A 274 -2.77 -1.57 -8.88
N VAL A 275 -3.14 -1.79 -7.63
CA VAL A 275 -3.85 -2.99 -7.20
C VAL A 275 -5.33 -2.81 -7.52
N ARG A 276 -5.79 -3.50 -8.56
CA ARG A 276 -7.17 -3.34 -9.07
C ARG A 276 -8.17 -4.06 -8.17
N SER A 277 -9.22 -3.34 -7.79
CA SER A 277 -10.44 -3.94 -7.23
C SER A 277 -11.27 -4.49 -8.40
N VAL A 278 -11.17 -5.79 -8.63
CA VAL A 278 -11.96 -6.47 -9.67
C VAL A 278 -13.09 -7.20 -8.97
N ASN A 279 -14.33 -6.69 -9.12
CA ASN A 279 -15.50 -7.33 -8.51
C ASN A 279 -15.84 -8.64 -9.24
N PRO A 280 -15.65 -9.80 -8.60
CA PRO A 280 -15.91 -11.09 -9.24
C PRO A 280 -17.40 -11.39 -9.45
N GLN A 281 -18.28 -10.62 -8.82
CA GLN A 281 -19.73 -10.75 -8.92
C GLN A 281 -20.31 -9.91 -10.07
N GLN A 282 -19.51 -9.06 -10.75
CA GLN A 282 -19.95 -8.25 -11.89
C GLN A 282 -19.81 -9.02 -13.20
N GLY A 283 -20.82 -8.95 -14.04
CA GLY A 283 -20.87 -9.61 -15.36
C GLY A 283 -21.63 -10.93 -15.36
N GLN A 284 -22.56 -11.05 -14.46
CA GLN A 284 -23.53 -12.15 -14.37
C GLN A 284 -24.85 -11.76 -15.04
#